data_7bfa6de097f2c05221cc5f49b362bc50
#
_entry.id   7bfa6de097f2c05221cc5f49b362bc50
#
_cell.length_a   1.000
_cell.length_b   1.000
_cell.length_c   1.000
_cell.angle_alpha   90.00
_cell.angle_beta   90.00
_cell.angle_gamma   90.00
#
_symmetry.space_group_name_H-M   'P 1'
#
loop_
_entity.id
_entity.type
_entity.pdbx_description
1 polymer ?
#
loop_
_entity_poly.entity_id
_entity_poly.type
_entity_poly.pdbx_seq_one_letter_code
_entity_poly.pdbx_strand_id
1 'polypeptide(L)' 'SSIFKQETGQNFVEYLTQVRMERACELLKCTSYRTSEIGEQVGYNDAHYFSAAFKKAMGQSPKDYKASQLRQE' A
#
# COMPACT_ATOMS: atom_id res chain seq x y z
N SER A 1 -19.65 -0.22 -2.06
CA SER A 1 -20.82 0.50 -2.47
C SER A 1 -21.34 1.40 -1.36
N SER A 2 -22.57 1.88 -1.50
CA SER A 2 -23.07 2.87 -0.55
C SER A 2 -23.29 2.29 0.83
N ILE A 3 -23.69 1.04 0.92
CA ILE A 3 -23.89 0.41 2.22
C ILE A 3 -22.57 0.32 2.97
N PHE A 4 -21.56 -0.12 2.28
CA PHE A 4 -20.25 -0.24 2.91
C PHE A 4 -19.77 1.12 3.41
N LYS A 5 -19.94 2.12 2.59
CA LYS A 5 -19.49 3.46 2.93
C LYS A 5 -20.19 3.98 4.19
N GLN A 6 -21.48 3.76 4.28
CA GLN A 6 -22.25 4.25 5.41
C GLN A 6 -21.88 3.55 6.70
N GLU A 7 -21.63 2.26 6.63
CA GLU A 7 -21.40 1.48 7.84
C GLU A 7 -20.01 1.68 8.40
N THR A 8 -19.02 1.88 7.53
CA THR A 8 -17.64 1.98 7.99
C THR A 8 -17.18 3.40 8.19
N GLY A 9 -17.92 4.37 7.63
CA GLY A 9 -17.47 5.75 7.71
C GLY A 9 -16.35 6.09 6.76
N GLN A 10 -15.92 5.14 5.95
CA GLN A 10 -14.89 5.38 4.94
C GLN A 10 -15.52 5.69 3.61
N ASN A 11 -14.90 6.58 2.84
CA ASN A 11 -15.33 6.77 1.47
C ASN A 11 -14.68 5.73 0.58
N PHE A 12 -15.14 5.66 -0.67
CA PHE A 12 -14.67 4.65 -1.59
C PHE A 12 -13.17 4.76 -1.85
N VAL A 13 -12.68 5.98 -1.97
CA VAL A 13 -11.26 6.19 -2.26
C VAL A 13 -10.40 5.68 -1.11
N GLU A 14 -10.81 5.96 0.12
CA GLU A 14 -10.05 5.48 1.28
C GLU A 14 -10.02 3.96 1.35
N TYR A 15 -11.17 3.34 1.08
CA TYR A 15 -11.23 1.89 1.08
C TYR A 15 -10.32 1.31 -0.01
N LEU A 16 -10.38 1.87 -1.20
CA LEU A 16 -9.57 1.39 -2.31
C LEU A 16 -8.09 1.54 -2.00
N THR A 17 -7.71 2.67 -1.41
CA THR A 17 -6.33 2.90 -1.02
C THR A 17 -5.86 1.84 -0.02
N GLN A 18 -6.70 1.52 0.95
CA GLN A 18 -6.34 0.53 1.94
C GLN A 18 -6.11 -0.83 1.29
N VAL A 19 -7.00 -1.24 0.38
CA VAL A 19 -6.84 -2.51 -0.31
C VAL A 19 -5.54 -2.53 -1.12
N ARG A 20 -5.24 -1.43 -1.80
CA ARG A 20 -4.00 -1.34 -2.57
C ARG A 20 -2.77 -1.43 -1.66
N MET A 21 -2.82 -0.78 -0.52
CA MET A 21 -1.68 -0.83 0.40
C MET A 21 -1.49 -2.21 0.99
N GLU A 22 -2.56 -2.92 1.30
CA GLU A 22 -2.45 -4.29 1.78
C GLU A 22 -1.82 -5.18 0.71
N ARG A 23 -2.21 -5.01 -0.53
CA ARG A 23 -1.61 -5.77 -1.62
C ARG A 23 -0.13 -5.43 -1.75
N ALA A 24 0.21 -4.14 -1.63
CA ALA A 24 1.60 -3.72 -1.71
C ALA A 24 2.42 -4.36 -0.60
N CYS A 25 1.87 -4.45 0.60
CA CYS A 25 2.57 -5.10 1.70
C CYS A 25 2.88 -6.56 1.39
N GLU A 26 1.92 -7.26 0.81
CA GLU A 26 2.14 -8.65 0.42
C GLU A 26 3.27 -8.76 -0.59
N LEU A 27 3.26 -7.88 -1.59
CA LEU A 27 4.30 -7.92 -2.60
C LEU A 27 5.67 -7.59 -2.03
N LEU A 28 5.71 -6.67 -1.07
CA LEU A 28 6.96 -6.34 -0.41
C LEU A 28 7.51 -7.52 0.40
N LYS A 29 6.63 -8.30 0.99
CA LYS A 29 7.06 -9.44 1.80
C LYS A 29 7.38 -10.67 0.97
N CYS A 30 6.62 -10.89 -0.11
CA CYS A 30 6.68 -12.15 -0.83
C CYS A 30 7.54 -12.09 -2.09
N THR A 31 7.90 -10.90 -2.54
CA THR A 31 8.66 -10.75 -3.78
C THR A 31 9.82 -9.80 -3.58
N SER A 32 10.70 -9.76 -4.59
CA SER A 32 11.80 -8.81 -4.58
C SER A 32 11.55 -7.66 -5.57
N TYR A 33 10.31 -7.41 -5.90
CA TYR A 33 9.97 -6.30 -6.78
C TYR A 33 10.45 -4.98 -6.19
N ARG A 34 10.80 -4.06 -7.08
CA ARG A 34 11.15 -2.72 -6.65
C ARG A 34 9.89 -1.96 -6.28
N THR A 35 10.07 -0.88 -5.52
CA THR A 35 8.94 -0.05 -5.12
C THR A 35 8.13 0.43 -6.32
N SER A 36 8.81 0.85 -7.39
CA SER A 36 8.10 1.33 -8.58
C SER A 36 7.29 0.22 -9.21
N GLU A 37 7.83 -0.99 -9.23
CA GLU A 37 7.11 -2.12 -9.80
C GLU A 37 5.88 -2.46 -8.97
N ILE A 38 6.02 -2.43 -7.66
CA ILE A 38 4.90 -2.70 -6.78
C ILE A 38 3.82 -1.63 -6.95
N GLY A 39 4.23 -0.37 -7.06
CA GLY A 39 3.26 0.69 -7.29
C GLY A 39 2.43 0.45 -8.53
N GLU A 40 3.08 0.03 -9.62
CA GLU A 40 2.36 -0.28 -10.86
C GLU A 40 1.43 -1.47 -10.68
N GLN A 41 1.88 -2.48 -9.96
CA GLN A 41 1.06 -3.67 -9.75
C GLN A 41 -0.22 -3.35 -9.01
N VAL A 42 -0.17 -2.41 -8.08
CA VAL A 42 -1.35 -2.09 -7.28
C VAL A 42 -2.14 -0.91 -7.84
N GLY A 43 -1.74 -0.38 -9.01
CA GLY A 43 -2.56 0.60 -9.69
C GLY A 43 -2.09 2.04 -9.63
N TYR A 44 -0.86 2.28 -9.22
CA TYR A 44 -0.28 3.62 -9.22
C TYR A 44 0.67 3.78 -10.39
N ASN A 45 0.57 4.90 -11.10
CA ASN A 45 1.44 5.16 -12.23
C ASN A 45 2.74 5.86 -11.85
N ASP A 46 2.79 6.44 -10.65
CA ASP A 46 3.90 7.26 -10.22
C ASP A 46 4.46 6.68 -8.92
N ALA A 47 5.73 6.30 -8.96
CA ALA A 47 6.36 5.69 -7.77
C ALA A 47 6.42 6.66 -6.61
N HIS A 48 6.63 7.94 -6.87
CA HIS A 48 6.63 8.94 -5.80
C HIS A 48 5.27 9.05 -5.14
N TYR A 49 4.24 9.07 -5.95
CA TYR A 49 2.89 9.14 -5.42
C TYR A 49 2.59 7.89 -4.59
N PHE A 50 2.97 6.74 -5.12
CA PHE A 50 2.75 5.49 -4.39
C PHE A 50 3.49 5.50 -3.06
N SER A 51 4.75 5.91 -3.05
CA SER A 51 5.54 5.94 -1.82
C SER A 51 4.92 6.88 -0.79
N ALA A 52 4.47 8.05 -1.22
CA ALA A 52 3.85 8.99 -0.32
C ALA A 52 2.54 8.43 0.25
N ALA A 53 1.73 7.81 -0.61
CA ALA A 53 0.48 7.22 -0.15
C ALA A 53 0.72 6.07 0.81
N PHE A 54 1.72 5.24 0.51
CA PHE A 54 2.08 4.12 1.37
C PHE A 54 2.52 4.62 2.74
N LYS A 55 3.40 5.62 2.76
CA LYS A 55 3.90 6.15 4.03
C LYS A 55 2.75 6.74 4.85
N LYS A 56 1.85 7.44 4.20
CA LYS A 56 0.71 8.01 4.90
C LYS A 56 -0.19 6.92 5.49
N ALA A 57 -0.40 5.86 4.74
CA ALA A 57 -1.31 4.80 5.18
C ALA A 57 -0.67 3.87 6.19
N MET A 58 0.62 3.56 6.01
CA MET A 58 1.28 2.53 6.80
C MET A 58 2.23 3.08 7.85
N GLY A 59 2.51 4.38 7.81
CA GLY A 59 3.40 5.00 8.79
C GLY A 59 4.87 4.91 8.46
N GLN A 60 5.24 4.25 7.39
CA GLN A 60 6.63 4.17 6.95
C GLN A 60 6.68 3.95 5.44
N SER A 61 7.81 4.27 4.85
CA SER A 61 7.94 4.13 3.40
C SER A 61 7.97 2.66 3.00
N PRO A 62 7.68 2.35 1.74
CA PRO A 62 7.76 0.95 1.29
C PRO A 62 9.14 0.35 1.52
N LYS A 63 10.20 1.14 1.31
CA LYS A 63 11.54 0.67 1.53
C LYS A 63 11.78 0.33 2.99
N ASP A 64 11.34 1.22 3.88
CA ASP A 64 11.50 0.99 5.31
C ASP A 64 10.68 -0.21 5.77
N TYR A 65 9.48 -0.35 5.22
CA TYR A 65 8.64 -1.48 5.56
C TYR A 65 9.31 -2.80 5.18
N LYS A 66 9.86 -2.85 3.98
CA LYS A 66 10.53 -4.07 3.53
C LYS A 66 11.74 -4.40 4.41
N ALA A 67 12.53 -3.38 4.74
CA ALA A 67 13.68 -3.60 5.60
C ALA A 67 13.25 -4.10 6.97
N SER A 68 12.15 -3.57 7.48
CA SER A 68 11.62 -4.01 8.76
C SER A 68 11.21 -5.48 8.72
N GLN A 69 10.58 -5.91 7.62
CA GLN A 69 10.18 -7.29 7.49
C GLN A 69 11.36 -8.23 7.43
N LEU A 70 12.42 -7.81 6.74
CA LEU A 70 13.62 -8.64 6.66
C LEU A 70 14.30 -8.79 8.01
N ARG A 71 14.16 -7.79 8.87
CA ARG A 71 14.81 -7.85 10.19
C ARG A 71 14.06 -8.70 11.18
N GLN A 72 12.85 -9.03 10.91
CA GLN A 72 12.02 -9.72 11.89
C GLN A 72 12.35 -11.19 12.02
N GLU A 73 13.25 -11.65 11.27
CA GLU A 73 13.72 -12.99 11.49
C GLU A 73 14.65 -13.05 12.67
#